data_770db4f878b63f39c59596318cc67049
#
_entry.id   770db4f878b63f39c59596318cc67049
#
_cell.length_a   1.000
_cell.length_b   1.000
_cell.length_c   1.000
_cell.angle_alpha   90.00
_cell.angle_beta   90.00
_cell.angle_gamma   90.00
#
_symmetry.space_group_name_H-M   'P 1'
#
loop_
_entity.id
_entity.type
_entity.pdbx_description
1 polymer ?
#
loop_
_entity_poly.entity_id
_entity_poly.type
_entity_poly.pdbx_seq_one_letter_code
_entity_poly.pdbx_strand_id
1 'polypeptide(L)'
;GSDLAVAAEKAGLEFGDRGIFHRMPAGERGAGPVFSMANMLKPGSFDMARIEHLETPGVTLFMALPGPLPALDAWDTVLPTAQRLAELLDGNLLDEKRGALGRQGIAHIRDQLRAWDRQQESAKPRGMR
;
A
#
# COMPACT_ATOMS: atom_id res chain seq x y z
N GLY A 1 3.35 18.69 -1.70
CA GLY A 1 3.53 18.50 -3.10
C GLY A 1 4.78 17.74 -3.45
N SER A 2 5.88 18.44 -3.69
CA SER A 2 7.14 17.76 -4.05
C SER A 2 7.66 16.88 -2.92
N ASP A 3 7.35 17.22 -1.68
CA ASP A 3 7.72 16.38 -0.52
C ASP A 3 7.09 15.00 -0.60
N LEU A 4 5.86 14.93 -1.09
CA LEU A 4 5.16 13.65 -1.26
C LEU A 4 5.89 12.77 -2.27
N ALA A 5 6.28 13.34 -3.42
CA ALA A 5 6.99 12.57 -4.45
C ALA A 5 8.33 12.07 -3.94
N VAL A 6 9.08 12.91 -3.23
CA VAL A 6 10.36 12.53 -2.65
C VAL A 6 10.17 11.44 -1.58
N ALA A 7 9.17 11.60 -0.71
CA ALA A 7 8.89 10.62 0.33
C ALA A 7 8.49 9.26 -0.27
N ALA A 8 7.66 9.28 -1.31
CA ALA A 8 7.24 8.06 -1.99
C ALA A 8 8.44 7.32 -2.57
N GLU A 9 9.33 8.05 -3.25
CA GLU A 9 10.54 7.46 -3.82
C GLU A 9 11.44 6.88 -2.73
N LYS A 10 11.66 7.62 -1.64
CA LYS A 10 12.48 7.15 -0.52
C LYS A 10 11.88 5.92 0.16
N ALA A 11 10.55 5.78 0.11
CA ALA A 11 9.86 4.64 0.69
C ALA A 11 9.79 3.45 -0.29
N GLY A 12 10.37 3.57 -1.48
CA GLY A 12 10.42 2.48 -2.44
C GLY A 12 9.23 2.38 -3.37
N LEU A 13 8.48 3.46 -3.52
CA LEU A 13 7.32 3.49 -4.42
C LEU A 13 7.71 4.10 -5.76
N GLU A 14 7.06 3.64 -6.83
CA GLU A 14 7.25 4.14 -8.19
C GLU A 14 5.94 4.70 -8.71
N PHE A 15 5.99 5.86 -9.34
CA PHE A 15 4.84 6.41 -10.03
C PHE A 15 4.61 5.66 -11.34
N GLY A 16 3.38 5.33 -11.65
CA GLY A 16 3.09 4.56 -12.85
C GLY A 16 1.61 4.45 -13.18
N ASP A 17 1.16 3.25 -13.43
CA ASP A 17 -0.17 2.94 -13.92
C ASP A 17 -1.27 3.66 -13.14
N ARG A 18 -2.26 4.16 -13.84
CA ARG A 18 -3.41 4.90 -13.31
C ARG A 18 -3.05 6.20 -12.61
N GLY A 19 -1.81 6.68 -12.78
CA GLY A 19 -1.40 7.96 -12.19
C GLY A 19 -1.24 7.90 -10.68
N ILE A 20 -0.92 6.74 -10.14
CA ILE A 20 -0.66 6.56 -8.72
C ILE A 20 0.69 5.89 -8.50
N PHE A 21 1.11 5.84 -7.23
CA PHE A 21 2.36 5.19 -6.86
C PHE A 21 2.15 3.72 -6.53
N HIS A 22 3.15 2.88 -6.84
CA HIS A 22 3.08 1.44 -6.63
C HIS A 22 4.37 0.92 -6.02
N ARG A 23 4.24 -0.06 -5.14
CA ARG A 23 5.36 -0.88 -4.70
C ARG A 23 5.38 -2.14 -5.56
N MET A 24 6.39 -2.25 -6.42
CA MET A 24 6.50 -3.40 -7.30
C MET A 24 7.24 -4.55 -6.62
N PRO A 25 6.89 -5.82 -6.93
CA PRO A 25 7.61 -6.95 -6.37
C PRO A 25 9.02 -7.04 -6.96
N ALA A 26 9.94 -7.57 -6.17
CA ALA A 26 11.30 -7.77 -6.63
C ALA A 26 11.31 -8.78 -7.79
N GLY A 27 11.87 -8.37 -8.92
CA GLY A 27 12.11 -9.26 -10.05
C GLY A 27 10.91 -9.56 -10.93
N GLU A 28 9.70 -9.63 -10.42
CA GLU A 28 8.56 -10.08 -11.20
C GLU A 28 7.48 -9.03 -11.37
N ARG A 29 7.74 -8.10 -12.27
CA ARG A 29 6.89 -6.92 -12.42
C ARG A 29 5.57 -7.21 -13.15
N GLY A 30 5.51 -8.31 -13.91
CA GLY A 30 4.28 -8.70 -14.61
C GLY A 30 3.14 -9.16 -13.71
N ALA A 31 3.44 -9.51 -12.47
CA ALA A 31 2.44 -9.96 -11.49
C ALA A 31 1.66 -8.81 -10.85
N GLY A 32 1.97 -7.58 -11.21
CA GLY A 32 1.33 -6.41 -10.63
C GLY A 32 1.99 -5.93 -9.35
N PRO A 33 1.49 -4.84 -8.76
CA PRO A 33 2.09 -4.28 -7.55
C PRO A 33 1.75 -5.07 -6.30
N VAL A 34 2.65 -5.01 -5.33
CA VAL A 34 2.39 -5.56 -3.98
C VAL A 34 1.32 -4.71 -3.30
N PHE A 35 1.45 -3.40 -3.39
CA PHE A 35 0.45 -2.46 -2.91
C PHE A 35 0.62 -1.13 -3.66
N SER A 36 -0.35 -0.23 -3.46
CA SER A 36 -0.37 1.04 -4.16
C SER A 36 -0.75 2.18 -3.23
N MET A 37 -0.42 3.41 -3.64
CA MET A 37 -0.72 4.62 -2.89
C MET A 37 -1.44 5.60 -3.80
N ALA A 38 -2.64 5.99 -3.40
CA ALA A 38 -3.47 6.94 -4.12
C ALA A 38 -3.70 8.20 -3.30
N ASN A 39 -4.09 9.27 -3.99
CA ASN A 39 -4.49 10.52 -3.35
C ASN A 39 -5.88 10.34 -2.72
N MET A 40 -6.07 10.85 -1.51
CA MET A 40 -7.40 10.82 -0.87
C MET A 40 -8.40 11.72 -1.58
N LEU A 41 -7.92 12.75 -2.26
CA LEU A 41 -8.78 13.63 -3.05
C LEU A 41 -9.08 12.99 -4.40
N LYS A 42 -10.34 13.15 -4.86
CA LYS A 42 -10.75 12.67 -6.18
C LYS A 42 -9.98 13.42 -7.27
N PRO A 43 -9.63 12.76 -8.36
CA PRO A 43 -9.99 11.39 -8.75
C PRO A 43 -9.10 10.30 -8.16
N GLY A 44 -8.19 10.62 -7.28
CA GLY A 44 -7.30 9.66 -6.65
C GLY A 44 -5.92 9.59 -7.26
N SER A 45 -5.77 10.06 -8.48
CA SER A 45 -4.47 10.09 -9.16
C SER A 45 -3.68 11.33 -8.77
N PHE A 46 -2.40 11.32 -9.13
CA PHE A 46 -1.50 12.46 -8.92
C PHE A 46 -1.10 13.02 -10.28
N ASP A 47 -1.20 14.34 -10.41
CA ASP A 47 -0.70 15.03 -11.60
C ASP A 47 0.75 15.43 -11.35
N MET A 48 1.68 14.65 -11.88
CA MET A 48 3.11 14.87 -11.63
C MET A 48 3.62 16.17 -12.23
N ALA A 49 2.93 16.69 -13.25
CA ALA A 49 3.28 18.01 -13.81
C ALA A 49 3.00 19.14 -12.82
N ARG A 50 2.11 18.91 -11.86
CA ARG A 50 1.72 19.91 -10.85
C ARG A 50 2.01 19.46 -9.42
N ILE A 51 2.85 18.46 -9.26
CA ILE A 51 3.09 17.86 -7.94
C ILE A 51 3.63 18.89 -6.93
N GLU A 52 4.34 19.90 -7.38
CA GLU A 52 4.87 20.95 -6.51
C GLU A 52 3.78 21.80 -5.88
N HIS A 53 2.62 21.88 -6.53
CA HIS A 53 1.48 22.68 -6.07
C HIS A 53 0.39 21.83 -5.43
N LEU A 54 0.63 20.52 -5.33
CA LEU A 54 -0.35 19.61 -4.76
C LEU A 54 -0.54 19.86 -3.28
N GLU A 55 -1.79 20.03 -2.89
CA GLU A 55 -2.19 20.06 -1.48
C GLU A 55 -3.23 18.97 -1.29
N THR A 56 -2.96 18.04 -0.38
CA THR A 56 -3.89 16.96 -0.09
C THR A 56 -3.90 16.69 1.41
N PRO A 57 -5.07 16.34 1.97
CA PRO A 57 -5.15 15.97 3.37
C PRO A 57 -4.49 14.63 3.66
N GLY A 58 -4.26 13.82 2.63
CA GLY A 58 -3.63 12.53 2.85
C GLY A 58 -3.61 11.64 1.64
N VAL A 59 -3.04 10.46 1.86
CA VAL A 59 -2.95 9.41 0.85
C VAL A 59 -3.52 8.12 1.42
N THR A 60 -3.93 7.22 0.52
CA THR A 60 -4.47 5.92 0.89
C THR A 60 -3.54 4.84 0.37
N LEU A 61 -3.13 3.94 1.24
CA LEU A 61 -2.39 2.76 0.85
C LEU A 61 -3.35 1.58 0.77
N PHE A 62 -3.28 0.83 -0.31
CA PHE A 62 -4.17 -0.32 -0.50
C PHE A 62 -3.48 -1.43 -1.27
N MET A 63 -3.95 -2.64 -1.08
CA MET A 63 -3.48 -3.79 -1.84
C MET A 63 -4.69 -4.53 -2.41
N ALA A 64 -4.53 -5.03 -3.63
CA ALA A 64 -5.54 -5.85 -4.28
C ALA A 64 -5.22 -7.32 -4.06
N LEU A 65 -6.18 -8.09 -3.59
CA LEU A 65 -6.00 -9.50 -3.32
C LEU A 65 -6.85 -10.35 -4.28
N PRO A 66 -6.33 -11.46 -4.77
CA PRO A 66 -4.95 -11.92 -4.56
C PRO A 66 -3.94 -11.07 -5.31
N GLY A 67 -2.75 -10.93 -4.75
CA GLY A 67 -1.66 -10.18 -5.35
C GLY A 67 -0.44 -11.07 -5.62
N PRO A 68 0.72 -10.46 -5.93
CA PRO A 68 1.93 -11.23 -6.22
C PRO A 68 2.53 -11.94 -5.01
N LEU A 69 2.14 -11.53 -3.79
CA LEU A 69 2.58 -12.15 -2.54
C LEU A 69 1.37 -12.64 -1.75
N PRO A 70 1.57 -13.59 -0.81
CA PRO A 70 0.54 -13.87 0.19
C PRO A 70 0.16 -12.57 0.92
N ALA A 71 -1.10 -12.46 1.33
CA ALA A 71 -1.63 -11.21 1.88
C ALA A 71 -0.85 -10.74 3.11
N LEU A 72 -0.48 -11.66 4.00
CA LEU A 72 0.28 -11.30 5.20
C LEU A 72 1.67 -10.78 4.86
N ASP A 73 2.33 -11.40 3.89
CA ASP A 73 3.65 -10.93 3.44
C ASP A 73 3.56 -9.55 2.80
N ALA A 74 2.50 -9.31 2.01
CA ALA A 74 2.26 -7.99 1.43
C ALA A 74 2.07 -6.95 2.52
N TRP A 75 1.27 -7.26 3.54
CA TRP A 75 1.04 -6.36 4.67
C TRP A 75 2.34 -6.04 5.41
N ASP A 76 3.22 -7.03 5.56
CA ASP A 76 4.51 -6.83 6.22
C ASP A 76 5.43 -5.91 5.43
N THR A 77 5.09 -5.64 4.16
CA THR A 77 5.74 -4.61 3.34
C THR A 77 5.01 -3.27 3.46
N VAL A 78 3.68 -3.31 3.51
CA VAL A 78 2.85 -2.10 3.60
C VAL A 78 3.12 -1.32 4.88
N LEU A 79 3.12 -2.01 6.02
CA LEU A 79 3.19 -1.32 7.31
C LEU A 79 4.48 -0.52 7.50
N PRO A 80 5.68 -1.09 7.26
CA PRO A 80 6.90 -0.30 7.39
C PRO A 80 6.95 0.88 6.42
N THR A 81 6.43 0.69 5.21
CA THR A 81 6.36 1.77 4.21
C THR A 81 5.45 2.90 4.70
N ALA A 82 4.27 2.54 5.22
CA ALA A 82 3.33 3.52 5.76
C ALA A 82 3.93 4.29 6.93
N GLN A 83 4.62 3.59 7.81
CA GLN A 83 5.30 4.21 8.94
C GLN A 83 6.39 5.18 8.48
N ARG A 84 7.14 4.78 7.47
CA ARG A 84 8.19 5.63 6.88
C ARG A 84 7.60 6.89 6.25
N LEU A 85 6.52 6.73 5.49
CA LEU A 85 5.83 7.87 4.88
C LEU A 85 5.30 8.83 5.95
N ALA A 86 4.73 8.30 7.02
CA ALA A 86 4.23 9.13 8.11
C ALA A 86 5.36 9.95 8.74
N GLU A 87 6.52 9.35 8.92
CA GLU A 87 7.70 10.06 9.45
C GLU A 87 8.16 11.14 8.49
N LEU A 88 8.31 10.80 7.20
CA LEU A 88 8.84 11.72 6.20
C LEU A 88 7.91 12.90 5.93
N LEU A 89 6.61 12.70 6.08
CA LEU A 89 5.60 13.70 5.78
C LEU A 89 4.99 14.34 7.04
N ASP A 90 5.48 13.94 8.20
CA ASP A 90 4.96 14.41 9.50
C ASP A 90 3.45 14.18 9.58
N GLY A 91 3.03 12.99 9.18
CA GLY A 91 1.62 12.62 9.14
C GLY A 91 1.24 11.60 10.19
N ASN A 92 -0.03 11.24 10.18
CA ASN A 92 -0.58 10.25 11.08
C ASN A 92 -0.98 9.00 10.32
N LEU A 93 -0.69 7.84 10.90
CA LEU A 93 -1.08 6.56 10.32
C LEU A 93 -2.44 6.16 10.88
N LEU A 94 -3.43 6.06 9.99
CA LEU A 94 -4.81 5.80 10.38
C LEU A 94 -5.31 4.48 9.77
N ASP A 95 -6.31 3.89 10.42
CA ASP A 95 -7.00 2.74 9.86
C ASP A 95 -8.08 3.19 8.86
N GLU A 96 -8.82 2.23 8.28
CA GLU A 96 -9.85 2.55 7.29
C GLU A 96 -10.98 3.40 7.84
N LYS A 97 -11.17 3.41 9.15
CA LYS A 97 -12.19 4.23 9.81
C LYS A 97 -11.64 5.55 10.33
N ARG A 98 -10.41 5.86 9.94
CA ARG A 98 -9.69 7.09 10.31
C ARG A 98 -9.35 7.21 11.79
N GLY A 99 -9.39 6.10 12.50
CA GLY A 99 -8.85 6.03 13.85
C GLY A 99 -7.35 5.75 13.82
N ALA A 100 -6.65 6.10 14.87
CA ALA A 100 -5.22 5.85 14.93
C ALA A 100 -4.95 4.35 14.84
N LEU A 101 -4.04 3.96 13.94
CA LEU A 101 -3.66 2.56 13.79
C LEU A 101 -2.66 2.19 14.88
N GLY A 102 -3.14 1.48 15.86
CA GLY A 102 -2.33 1.06 16.99
C GLY A 102 -2.05 -0.43 16.98
N ARG A 103 -1.46 -0.89 18.06
CA ARG A 103 -0.99 -2.27 18.20
C ARG A 103 -2.11 -3.30 18.03
N GLN A 104 -3.27 -3.04 18.61
CA GLN A 104 -4.42 -3.96 18.50
C GLN A 104 -4.99 -4.00 17.09
N GLY A 105 -5.08 -2.85 16.44
CA GLY A 105 -5.56 -2.77 15.07
C GLY A 105 -4.63 -3.52 14.11
N ILE A 106 -3.34 -3.35 14.30
CA ILE A 106 -2.33 -4.06 13.49
C ILE A 106 -2.46 -5.58 13.70
N ALA A 107 -2.60 -6.03 14.94
CA ALA A 107 -2.75 -7.46 15.23
C ALA A 107 -4.03 -8.02 14.61
N HIS A 108 -5.11 -7.26 14.64
CA HIS A 108 -6.39 -7.67 14.04
C HIS A 108 -6.26 -7.81 12.52
N ILE A 109 -5.61 -6.85 11.87
CA ILE A 109 -5.37 -6.91 10.43
C ILE A 109 -4.53 -8.14 10.09
N ARG A 110 -3.46 -8.39 10.83
CA ARG A 110 -2.61 -9.57 10.59
C ARG A 110 -3.39 -10.87 10.71
N ASP A 111 -4.28 -10.97 11.69
CA ASP A 111 -5.11 -12.16 11.86
C ASP A 111 -6.08 -12.34 10.69
N GLN A 112 -6.69 -11.25 10.22
CA GLN A 112 -7.58 -11.31 9.05
C GLN A 112 -6.84 -11.76 7.80
N LEU A 113 -5.63 -11.24 7.58
CA LEU A 113 -4.85 -11.59 6.39
C LEU A 113 -4.30 -13.01 6.47
N ARG A 114 -3.94 -13.46 7.67
CA ARG A 114 -3.54 -14.85 7.86
C ARG A 114 -4.69 -15.80 7.54
N ALA A 115 -5.91 -15.45 7.96
CA ALA A 115 -7.09 -16.23 7.64
C ALA A 115 -7.37 -16.23 6.14
N TRP A 116 -7.20 -15.09 5.47
CA TRP A 116 -7.33 -14.99 4.02
C TRP A 116 -6.35 -15.93 3.32
N ASP A 117 -5.09 -15.91 3.72
CA ASP A 117 -4.06 -16.75 3.10
C ASP A 117 -4.38 -18.25 3.28
N ARG A 118 -4.87 -18.64 4.45
CA ARG A 118 -5.28 -20.02 4.69
C ARG A 118 -6.43 -20.43 3.78
N GLN A 119 -7.40 -19.54 3.57
CA GLN A 119 -8.53 -19.80 2.69
C GLN A 119 -8.08 -19.96 1.23
N GLN A 120 -7.13 -19.13 0.79
CA GLN A 120 -6.58 -19.24 -0.56
C GLN A 120 -5.84 -20.55 -0.74
N GLU A 121 -5.10 -20.97 0.25
CA GLU A 121 -4.39 -22.25 0.20
C GLU A 121 -5.35 -23.43 0.14
N SER A 122 -6.39 -23.41 0.97
CA SER A 122 -7.41 -24.47 0.99
C SER A 122 -8.21 -24.53 -0.30
N ALA A 123 -8.35 -23.41 -1.01
CA ALA A 123 -9.10 -23.34 -2.26
C ALA A 123 -8.30 -23.85 -3.46
N LYS A 124 -6.98 -24.04 -3.32
CA LYS A 124 -6.17 -24.53 -4.43
C LYS A 124 -6.52 -25.99 -4.74
N PRO A 125 -6.75 -26.33 -6.03
CA PRO A 125 -6.95 -27.72 -6.40
C PRO A 125 -5.75 -28.58 -6.04
N ARG A 126 -6.01 -29.81 -5.64
CA ARG A 126 -4.94 -30.76 -5.35
C ARG A 126 -4.12 -31.04 -6.59
N GLY A 127 -2.81 -31.12 -6.43
CA GLY A 127 -1.89 -31.39 -7.51
C GLY A 127 -1.50 -30.20 -8.33
N MET A 128 -2.07 -29.06 -8.07
CA MET A 128 -1.73 -27.80 -8.74
C MET A 128 -0.65 -27.09 -7.96
N ARG A 129 0.57 -27.44 -8.24
CA ARG A 129 1.70 -26.86 -7.50
C ARG A 129 2.82 -26.49 -8.42
#